data_3f96a0376faf0d605a5aaab2ced64157
#
_entry.id   3f96a0376faf0d605a5aaab2ced64157
#
_cell.length_a   1.000
_cell.length_b   1.000
_cell.length_c   1.000
_cell.angle_alpha   90.00
_cell.angle_beta   90.00
_cell.angle_gamma   90.00
#
_symmetry.space_group_name_H-M   'P 1'
#
loop_
_entity.id
_entity.type
_entity.pdbx_description
1 polymer ?
#
loop_
_entity_poly.entity_id
_entity_poly.type
_entity_poly.pdbx_seq_one_letter_code
_entity_poly.pdbx_strand_id
1 'polypeptide(L)'
;MRKHRVSRPSQRLSILLGGIALFLTTPMTLAENSANPHACTQPNQFTFSWQFAENCDLRPRGGTTKGTDVALDPSPHKGWLAIQEEGISDFEKDRRAILAMAGPYRVSFDFIETVGYVSDYTPSRPYQSWSTEYVYVAQDDKDYISLQHIMVMFMRQEDGTVSEPIVMKHWRQDWQYQKRTHFVYAGYASWNKQRQARKTVKGTWSQAVFQVDDSPRYESFGKWQHDANISSWISAKTWRPVPRRESSVRDDYQVLEGTNRHTILPTGWVQEEENMKLVLAEAGSSNDTLSYLAKELGVARYERIIEHDFSGGDEYWNKSMRYWADVRDVWKTLIAEHDTLTIHKKHSQQYMFMPFFSQAQAIVDGEPYNSEQGKTDIRELLTPFIELN
;
A
#
# COMPACT_ATOMS: atom_id res chain seq x y z
N MET A 1 52.82 -9.90 42.53
CA MET A 1 52.38 -8.87 41.57
C MET A 1 51.28 -9.45 40.67
N ARG A 2 50.04 -9.22 41.02
CA ARG A 2 48.86 -9.65 40.23
C ARG A 2 48.36 -8.44 39.46
N LYS A 3 48.33 -8.50 38.11
CA LYS A 3 47.75 -7.49 37.26
C LYS A 3 46.24 -7.75 37.16
N HIS A 4 45.43 -6.83 37.67
CA HIS A 4 44.00 -6.80 37.45
C HIS A 4 43.73 -6.38 36.02
N ARG A 5 42.99 -7.22 35.27
CA ARG A 5 42.38 -6.90 33.98
C ARG A 5 41.03 -6.28 34.25
N VAL A 6 40.87 -5.00 34.00
CA VAL A 6 39.58 -4.31 34.02
C VAL A 6 38.88 -4.60 32.68
N SER A 7 37.79 -5.32 32.75
CA SER A 7 36.87 -5.50 31.62
C SER A 7 36.05 -4.23 31.45
N ARG A 8 36.15 -3.61 30.29
CA ARG A 8 35.24 -2.54 29.88
C ARG A 8 33.90 -3.14 29.48
N PRO A 9 32.73 -2.64 29.93
CA PRO A 9 31.46 -3.03 29.43
C PRO A 9 31.27 -2.44 28.01
N SER A 10 30.95 -3.29 27.05
CA SER A 10 30.52 -2.86 25.72
C SER A 10 29.18 -2.12 25.85
N GLN A 11 29.21 -0.82 25.64
CA GLN A 11 27.99 -0.07 25.39
C GLN A 11 27.43 -0.53 24.04
N ARG A 12 26.46 -1.44 24.05
CA ARG A 12 25.60 -1.69 22.91
C ARG A 12 24.68 -0.48 22.79
N LEU A 13 24.94 0.33 21.80
CA LEU A 13 24.17 1.51 21.45
C LEU A 13 22.84 1.05 20.86
N SER A 14 21.78 1.13 21.64
CA SER A 14 20.41 0.96 21.19
C SER A 14 20.00 2.16 20.33
N ILE A 15 20.33 2.15 19.05
CA ILE A 15 19.99 3.21 18.08
C ILE A 15 19.02 2.64 17.05
N LEU A 16 17.83 2.25 17.47
CA LEU A 16 16.82 1.83 16.45
C LEU A 16 15.40 2.29 16.72
N LEU A 17 15.12 2.96 17.82
CA LEU A 17 13.82 3.60 18.06
C LEU A 17 13.70 5.02 17.48
N GLY A 18 14.81 5.64 17.08
CA GLY A 18 14.82 7.00 16.53
C GLY A 18 14.41 7.12 15.05
N GLY A 19 14.62 6.10 14.24
CA GLY A 19 14.39 6.17 12.79
C GLY A 19 12.92 6.09 12.37
N ILE A 20 12.10 5.39 13.14
CA ILE A 20 10.65 5.28 12.85
C ILE A 20 9.91 6.57 13.26
N ALA A 21 10.42 7.29 14.27
CA ALA A 21 9.85 8.56 14.71
C ALA A 21 10.07 9.70 13.71
N LEU A 22 11.11 9.65 12.86
CA LEU A 22 11.38 10.72 11.88
C LEU A 22 10.35 10.79 10.74
N PHE A 23 9.63 9.70 10.46
CA PHE A 23 8.51 9.73 9.51
C PHE A 23 7.17 10.11 10.15
N LEU A 24 7.08 10.15 11.49
CA LEU A 24 5.83 10.33 12.23
C LEU A 24 5.76 11.62 13.04
N THR A 25 6.88 12.29 13.30
CA THR A 25 6.92 13.54 14.04
C THR A 25 7.71 14.60 13.28
N THR A 26 7.25 15.05 12.13
CA THR A 26 7.36 16.47 11.89
C THR A 26 6.51 17.11 12.95
N PRO A 27 7.06 17.99 13.82
CA PRO A 27 6.20 18.84 14.62
C PRO A 27 5.24 19.52 13.63
N MET A 28 3.93 19.47 13.90
CA MET A 28 3.03 20.47 13.38
C MET A 28 3.53 21.81 13.96
N THR A 29 4.56 22.37 13.35
CA THR A 29 4.69 23.81 13.35
C THR A 29 3.43 24.24 12.64
N LEU A 30 2.52 24.87 13.38
CA LEU A 30 1.57 25.80 12.82
C LEU A 30 2.41 26.65 11.89
N ALA A 31 2.38 26.33 10.58
CA ALA A 31 2.98 27.17 9.58
C ALA A 31 2.19 28.47 9.69
N GLU A 32 2.80 29.46 10.34
CA GLU A 32 2.42 30.81 10.08
C GLU A 32 2.32 30.94 8.57
N ASN A 33 1.18 31.45 8.10
CA ASN A 33 0.91 31.83 6.72
C ASN A 33 1.96 32.86 6.26
N SER A 34 3.21 32.45 6.10
CA SER A 34 4.12 33.14 5.22
C SER A 34 3.62 32.79 3.82
N ALA A 35 2.86 33.69 3.23
CA ALA A 35 2.44 33.58 1.83
C ALA A 35 3.69 33.21 1.02
N ASN A 36 3.74 31.98 0.53
CA ASN A 36 4.84 31.52 -0.33
C ASN A 36 4.82 32.46 -1.54
N PRO A 37 5.85 33.30 -1.79
CA PRO A 37 5.86 34.26 -2.88
C PRO A 37 5.73 33.62 -4.26
N HIS A 38 5.79 32.28 -4.32
CA HIS A 38 5.59 31.47 -5.51
C HIS A 38 4.28 30.69 -5.52
N ALA A 39 3.33 30.98 -4.61
CA ALA A 39 2.02 30.33 -4.65
C ALA A 39 1.28 30.72 -5.93
N CYS A 40 0.68 29.74 -6.59
CA CYS A 40 -0.14 29.98 -7.77
C CYS A 40 -1.31 30.92 -7.45
N THR A 41 -1.46 31.98 -8.25
CA THR A 41 -2.57 32.94 -8.12
C THR A 41 -3.89 32.41 -8.72
N GLN A 42 -3.85 31.27 -9.43
CA GLN A 42 -5.02 30.62 -10.04
C GLN A 42 -5.31 29.28 -9.34
N PRO A 43 -6.10 29.27 -8.26
CA PRO A 43 -6.34 28.09 -7.45
C PRO A 43 -7.09 26.95 -8.17
N ASN A 44 -7.75 27.24 -9.30
CA ASN A 44 -8.57 26.27 -10.04
C ASN A 44 -7.84 25.62 -11.23
N GLN A 45 -6.52 25.77 -11.32
CA GLN A 45 -5.75 25.26 -12.43
C GLN A 45 -5.32 23.81 -12.23
N PHE A 46 -5.64 22.95 -13.21
CA PHE A 46 -5.17 21.57 -13.22
C PHE A 46 -3.69 21.48 -13.64
N THR A 47 -3.02 20.42 -13.19
CA THR A 47 -1.58 20.20 -13.38
C THR A 47 -1.12 20.30 -14.85
N PHE A 48 -1.88 19.74 -15.78
CA PHE A 48 -1.53 19.76 -17.21
C PHE A 48 -1.66 21.14 -17.86
N SER A 49 -2.21 22.12 -17.15
CA SER A 49 -2.28 23.53 -17.58
C SER A 49 -1.12 24.40 -17.08
N TRP A 50 -0.09 23.81 -16.49
CA TRP A 50 1.01 24.56 -15.83
C TRP A 50 1.75 25.50 -16.75
N GLN A 51 1.84 25.17 -18.04
CA GLN A 51 2.48 26.05 -19.05
C GLN A 51 1.82 27.45 -19.17
N PHE A 52 0.60 27.60 -18.66
CA PHE A 52 -0.14 28.87 -18.67
C PHE A 52 -0.06 29.61 -17.31
N ALA A 53 0.60 29.02 -16.31
CA ALA A 53 0.76 29.60 -14.99
C ALA A 53 2.10 30.31 -14.90
N GLU A 54 2.09 31.60 -14.58
CA GLU A 54 3.28 32.39 -14.33
C GLU A 54 3.62 32.38 -12.82
N ASN A 55 4.90 32.20 -12.50
CA ASN A 55 5.44 32.33 -11.14
C ASN A 55 4.78 31.41 -10.09
N CYS A 56 4.38 30.22 -10.47
CA CYS A 56 3.77 29.24 -9.57
C CYS A 56 4.75 28.16 -9.12
N ASP A 57 4.70 27.77 -7.83
CA ASP A 57 5.30 26.51 -7.38
C ASP A 57 4.32 25.34 -7.63
N LEU A 58 4.50 24.67 -8.76
CA LEU A 58 3.69 23.54 -9.21
C LEU A 58 4.39 22.19 -8.97
N ARG A 59 5.46 22.16 -8.15
CA ARG A 59 6.15 20.91 -7.83
C ARG A 59 5.18 19.93 -7.16
N PRO A 60 5.31 18.62 -7.45
CA PRO A 60 4.52 17.60 -6.79
C PRO A 60 4.68 17.62 -5.27
N ARG A 61 3.67 17.14 -4.56
CA ARG A 61 3.73 16.81 -3.14
C ARG A 61 4.43 15.45 -2.97
N GLY A 62 5.05 15.19 -1.83
CA GLY A 62 5.73 13.94 -1.52
C GLY A 62 7.08 13.79 -2.21
N GLY A 63 7.70 12.61 -2.10
CA GLY A 63 8.95 12.27 -2.78
C GLY A 63 10.13 13.20 -2.48
N THR A 64 10.17 13.82 -1.31
CA THR A 64 11.20 14.80 -0.93
C THR A 64 12.54 14.16 -0.58
N THR A 65 12.58 12.86 -0.35
CA THR A 65 13.79 12.08 -0.09
C THR A 65 14.41 11.58 -1.38
N LYS A 66 15.73 11.39 -1.38
CA LYS A 66 16.47 10.80 -2.50
C LYS A 66 16.96 9.42 -2.12
N GLY A 67 16.66 8.43 -2.95
CA GLY A 67 17.24 7.09 -2.85
C GLY A 67 18.63 7.02 -3.50
N THR A 68 19.27 5.89 -3.32
CA THR A 68 20.46 5.52 -4.11
C THR A 68 20.07 5.22 -5.55
N ASP A 69 21.03 5.35 -6.46
CA ASP A 69 20.83 4.93 -7.84
C ASP A 69 20.58 3.42 -7.91
N VAL A 70 19.73 3.00 -8.83
CA VAL A 70 19.40 1.59 -9.07
C VAL A 70 19.61 1.27 -10.56
N ALA A 71 20.04 0.05 -10.84
CA ALA A 71 20.16 -0.46 -12.19
C ALA A 71 18.86 -1.17 -12.58
N LEU A 72 18.23 -0.75 -13.69
CA LEU A 72 17.07 -1.43 -14.23
C LEU A 72 17.49 -2.72 -14.92
N ASP A 73 16.68 -3.77 -14.77
CA ASP A 73 16.84 -5.00 -15.52
C ASP A 73 16.22 -4.83 -16.92
N PRO A 74 17.03 -4.78 -17.99
CA PRO A 74 16.52 -4.62 -19.35
C PRO A 74 15.96 -5.92 -19.95
N SER A 75 16.18 -7.05 -19.27
CA SER A 75 15.85 -8.38 -19.79
C SER A 75 14.38 -8.72 -19.54
N PRO A 76 13.70 -9.39 -20.48
CA PRO A 76 12.36 -9.91 -20.24
C PRO A 76 12.35 -10.89 -19.06
N HIS A 77 11.47 -10.64 -18.12
CA HIS A 77 11.34 -11.44 -16.90
C HIS A 77 10.81 -12.86 -17.21
N LYS A 78 11.34 -13.87 -16.52
CA LYS A 78 10.92 -15.26 -16.67
C LYS A 78 9.41 -15.46 -16.50
N GLY A 79 8.79 -14.76 -15.53
CA GLY A 79 7.34 -14.81 -15.31
C GLY A 79 6.55 -14.27 -16.51
N TRP A 80 7.01 -13.16 -17.13
CA TRP A 80 6.38 -12.63 -18.33
C TRP A 80 6.54 -13.59 -19.52
N LEU A 81 7.72 -14.19 -19.71
CA LEU A 81 7.97 -15.21 -20.75
C LEU A 81 7.06 -16.42 -20.56
N ALA A 82 6.87 -16.86 -19.32
CA ALA A 82 6.01 -18.01 -19.00
C ALA A 82 4.53 -17.77 -19.35
N ILE A 83 4.04 -16.53 -19.32
CA ILE A 83 2.68 -16.19 -19.75
C ILE A 83 2.53 -16.37 -21.27
N GLN A 84 3.62 -16.20 -22.03
CA GLN A 84 3.63 -16.28 -23.50
C GLN A 84 3.68 -17.73 -24.03
N GLU A 85 3.83 -18.75 -23.17
CA GLU A 85 3.86 -20.14 -23.58
C GLU A 85 2.56 -20.54 -24.27
N GLU A 86 2.69 -21.25 -25.40
CA GLU A 86 1.53 -21.76 -26.15
C GLU A 86 0.86 -22.93 -25.44
N GLY A 87 -0.45 -23.10 -25.65
CA GLY A 87 -1.20 -24.27 -25.19
C GLY A 87 -1.56 -24.27 -23.70
N ILE A 88 -1.20 -23.27 -22.92
CA ILE A 88 -1.65 -23.14 -21.54
C ILE A 88 -3.06 -22.56 -21.46
N SER A 89 -3.82 -22.97 -20.42
CA SER A 89 -5.18 -22.48 -20.20
C SER A 89 -5.20 -21.01 -19.74
N ASP A 90 -6.32 -20.31 -19.93
CA ASP A 90 -6.50 -18.94 -19.44
C ASP A 90 -6.29 -18.86 -17.93
N PHE A 91 -6.80 -19.84 -17.17
CA PHE A 91 -6.58 -19.92 -15.73
C PHE A 91 -5.08 -19.97 -15.37
N GLU A 92 -4.28 -20.73 -16.11
CA GLU A 92 -2.84 -20.81 -15.87
C GLU A 92 -2.12 -19.52 -16.30
N LYS A 93 -2.56 -18.88 -17.40
CA LYS A 93 -2.06 -17.56 -17.78
C LYS A 93 -2.34 -16.50 -16.69
N ASP A 94 -3.56 -16.50 -16.15
CA ASP A 94 -3.95 -15.61 -15.03
C ASP A 94 -3.02 -15.80 -13.83
N ARG A 95 -2.80 -17.06 -13.42
CA ARG A 95 -1.91 -17.40 -12.31
C ARG A 95 -0.48 -16.88 -12.55
N ARG A 96 0.06 -17.16 -13.73
CA ARG A 96 1.41 -16.73 -14.11
C ARG A 96 1.52 -15.22 -14.17
N ALA A 97 0.48 -14.52 -14.62
CA ALA A 97 0.43 -13.07 -14.61
C ALA A 97 0.49 -12.49 -13.17
N ILE A 98 -0.26 -13.09 -12.23
CA ILE A 98 -0.21 -12.71 -10.82
C ILE A 98 1.19 -12.97 -10.24
N LEU A 99 1.75 -14.15 -10.46
CA LEU A 99 3.08 -14.54 -9.96
C LEU A 99 4.22 -13.72 -10.60
N ALA A 100 4.04 -13.22 -11.83
CA ALA A 100 5.01 -12.35 -12.50
C ALA A 100 5.17 -10.99 -11.82
N MET A 101 4.25 -10.60 -10.93
CA MET A 101 4.38 -9.39 -10.11
C MET A 101 5.34 -9.57 -8.92
N ALA A 102 5.83 -10.79 -8.64
CA ALA A 102 6.83 -11.02 -7.60
C ALA A 102 8.24 -10.65 -8.04
N GLY A 103 9.10 -10.24 -7.09
CA GLY A 103 10.51 -9.94 -7.31
C GLY A 103 10.95 -8.54 -6.86
N PRO A 104 12.15 -8.10 -7.28
CA PRO A 104 12.76 -6.84 -6.90
C PRO A 104 12.32 -5.68 -7.80
N TYR A 105 11.97 -4.53 -7.23
CA TYR A 105 11.47 -3.39 -7.97
C TYR A 105 11.97 -2.05 -7.43
N ARG A 106 12.21 -1.10 -8.34
CA ARG A 106 12.01 0.32 -8.09
C ARG A 106 10.55 0.63 -8.36
N VAL A 107 9.92 1.36 -7.46
CA VAL A 107 8.50 1.72 -7.58
C VAL A 107 8.36 3.24 -7.58
N SER A 108 7.57 3.78 -8.51
CA SER A 108 7.05 5.14 -8.46
C SER A 108 5.55 5.11 -8.26
N PHE A 109 5.05 6.05 -7.46
CA PHE A 109 3.63 6.28 -7.22
C PHE A 109 3.30 7.70 -7.63
N ASP A 110 2.46 7.84 -8.65
CA ASP A 110 2.08 9.12 -9.24
C ASP A 110 0.56 9.26 -9.21
N PHE A 111 0.06 10.38 -8.64
CA PHE A 111 -1.37 10.66 -8.57
C PHE A 111 -1.65 12.09 -9.01
N ILE A 112 -2.61 12.25 -9.91
CA ILE A 112 -2.98 13.52 -10.50
C ILE A 112 -4.49 13.66 -10.61
N GLU A 113 -5.04 14.78 -10.15
CA GLU A 113 -6.43 15.14 -10.40
C GLU A 113 -6.58 15.65 -11.84
N THR A 114 -7.64 15.22 -12.51
CA THR A 114 -7.85 15.50 -13.94
C THR A 114 -9.13 16.25 -14.23
N VAL A 115 -10.14 16.14 -13.37
CA VAL A 115 -11.44 16.79 -13.53
C VAL A 115 -11.99 17.18 -12.17
N GLY A 116 -12.55 18.39 -12.05
CA GLY A 116 -13.41 18.82 -10.95
C GLY A 116 -14.87 18.80 -11.39
N TYR A 117 -15.77 18.40 -10.51
CA TYR A 117 -17.20 18.32 -10.78
C TYR A 117 -18.03 19.39 -10.09
N VAL A 118 -17.37 20.27 -9.32
CA VAL A 118 -17.99 21.43 -8.68
C VAL A 118 -17.34 22.71 -9.23
N SER A 119 -18.09 23.81 -9.32
CA SER A 119 -17.68 25.03 -10.00
C SER A 119 -16.48 25.74 -9.36
N ASP A 120 -16.31 25.59 -8.06
CA ASP A 120 -15.26 26.19 -7.23
C ASP A 120 -14.18 25.20 -6.81
N TYR A 121 -14.07 24.07 -7.50
CA TYR A 121 -13.09 23.04 -7.20
C TYR A 121 -11.66 23.56 -7.33
N THR A 122 -10.87 23.38 -6.29
CA THR A 122 -9.43 23.64 -6.31
C THR A 122 -8.66 22.33 -6.39
N PRO A 123 -8.00 22.04 -7.53
CA PRO A 123 -7.20 20.82 -7.68
C PRO A 123 -5.98 20.83 -6.76
N SER A 124 -5.68 19.68 -6.17
CA SER A 124 -4.43 19.49 -5.43
C SER A 124 -3.23 19.42 -6.36
N ARG A 125 -2.06 19.82 -5.87
CA ARG A 125 -0.83 19.50 -6.58
C ARG A 125 -0.69 18.00 -6.71
N PRO A 126 -0.10 17.47 -7.81
CA PRO A 126 0.15 16.04 -7.96
C PRO A 126 0.89 15.49 -6.76
N TYR A 127 0.63 14.24 -6.44
CA TYR A 127 1.41 13.51 -5.44
C TYR A 127 2.36 12.55 -6.14
N GLN A 128 3.63 12.58 -5.74
CA GLN A 128 4.65 11.63 -6.19
C GLN A 128 5.38 11.05 -4.98
N SER A 129 5.67 9.76 -5.04
CA SER A 129 6.56 9.09 -4.10
C SER A 129 7.26 7.93 -4.77
N TRP A 130 8.23 7.36 -4.09
CA TRP A 130 9.02 6.24 -4.60
C TRP A 130 9.35 5.26 -3.49
N SER A 131 9.69 4.04 -3.87
CA SER A 131 10.35 3.08 -2.99
C SER A 131 11.19 2.10 -3.79
N THR A 132 12.03 1.33 -3.10
CA THR A 132 12.58 0.07 -3.58
C THR A 132 11.93 -1.04 -2.77
N GLU A 133 11.34 -2.02 -3.46
CA GLU A 133 10.55 -3.09 -2.83
C GLU A 133 10.93 -4.45 -3.37
N TYR A 134 10.92 -5.45 -2.50
CA TYR A 134 10.85 -6.84 -2.92
C TYR A 134 9.44 -7.37 -2.68
N VAL A 135 8.84 -7.98 -3.70
CA VAL A 135 7.51 -8.59 -3.63
C VAL A 135 7.68 -10.09 -3.45
N TYR A 136 7.37 -10.57 -2.25
CA TYR A 136 7.45 -11.99 -1.89
C TYR A 136 6.14 -12.71 -2.20
N VAL A 137 6.24 -13.94 -2.70
CA VAL A 137 5.09 -14.85 -2.74
C VAL A 137 4.93 -15.43 -1.33
N ALA A 138 3.95 -14.90 -0.60
CA ALA A 138 3.67 -15.34 0.77
C ALA A 138 2.87 -16.65 0.80
N GLN A 139 2.04 -16.90 -0.22
CA GLN A 139 1.28 -18.13 -0.41
C GLN A 139 0.98 -18.33 -1.91
N ASP A 140 1.09 -19.55 -2.38
CA ASP A 140 0.73 -19.96 -3.75
C ASP A 140 0.00 -21.30 -3.70
N ASP A 141 -1.33 -21.22 -3.70
CA ASP A 141 -2.22 -22.37 -3.88
C ASP A 141 -2.84 -22.33 -5.27
N LYS A 142 -3.54 -23.38 -5.64
CA LYS A 142 -4.11 -23.50 -6.98
C LYS A 142 -4.99 -22.31 -7.38
N ASP A 143 -5.85 -21.85 -6.48
CA ASP A 143 -6.86 -20.81 -6.70
C ASP A 143 -6.69 -19.59 -5.78
N TYR A 144 -5.57 -19.53 -5.05
CA TYR A 144 -5.25 -18.45 -4.14
C TYR A 144 -3.75 -18.11 -4.18
N ILE A 145 -3.41 -16.83 -4.34
CA ILE A 145 -2.04 -16.31 -4.32
C ILE A 145 -2.01 -15.07 -3.43
N SER A 146 -1.02 -15.02 -2.55
CA SER A 146 -0.75 -13.84 -1.70
C SER A 146 0.62 -13.28 -1.99
N LEU A 147 0.69 -11.98 -2.28
CA LEU A 147 1.92 -11.24 -2.56
C LEU A 147 2.16 -10.20 -1.48
N GLN A 148 3.28 -10.32 -0.77
CA GLN A 148 3.69 -9.39 0.28
C GLN A 148 4.79 -8.47 -0.21
N HIS A 149 4.57 -7.17 -0.09
CA HIS A 149 5.55 -6.14 -0.42
C HIS A 149 6.38 -5.79 0.82
N ILE A 150 7.69 -5.80 0.67
CA ILE A 150 8.64 -5.34 1.71
C ILE A 150 9.51 -4.25 1.10
N MET A 151 9.49 -3.07 1.69
CA MET A 151 10.38 -1.98 1.31
C MET A 151 11.77 -2.20 1.91
N VAL A 152 12.79 -1.99 1.10
CA VAL A 152 14.20 -1.94 1.51
C VAL A 152 14.82 -0.73 0.83
N MET A 153 14.89 0.37 1.54
CA MET A 153 15.29 1.65 0.98
C MET A 153 16.62 2.13 1.56
N PHE A 154 17.49 2.61 0.71
CA PHE A 154 18.71 3.33 1.08
C PHE A 154 18.53 4.80 0.73
N MET A 155 18.66 5.68 1.70
CA MET A 155 18.50 7.11 1.52
C MET A 155 19.86 7.79 1.34
N ARG A 156 19.95 8.67 0.33
CA ARG A 156 21.09 9.57 0.19
C ARG A 156 20.90 10.75 1.13
N GLN A 157 21.84 10.93 2.06
CA GLN A 157 21.82 12.03 3.02
C GLN A 157 22.38 13.33 2.40
N GLU A 158 22.18 14.46 3.07
CA GLU A 158 22.62 15.76 2.58
C GLU A 158 24.16 15.86 2.44
N ASP A 159 24.90 15.17 3.30
CA ASP A 159 26.38 15.07 3.25
C ASP A 159 26.89 14.12 2.16
N GLY A 160 26.01 13.49 1.38
CA GLY A 160 26.31 12.53 0.32
C GLY A 160 26.48 11.09 0.80
N THR A 161 26.42 10.82 2.09
CA THR A 161 26.46 9.46 2.63
C THR A 161 25.16 8.71 2.35
N VAL A 162 25.21 7.38 2.46
CA VAL A 162 24.05 6.50 2.30
C VAL A 162 23.65 5.99 3.69
N SER A 163 22.34 5.99 3.98
CA SER A 163 21.83 5.47 5.24
C SER A 163 22.00 3.95 5.34
N GLU A 164 21.92 3.41 6.55
CA GLU A 164 21.58 2.00 6.73
C GLU A 164 20.24 1.67 6.03
N PRO A 165 20.02 0.40 5.65
CA PRO A 165 18.76 0.03 5.01
C PRO A 165 17.55 0.30 5.90
N ILE A 166 16.55 0.99 5.35
CA ILE A 166 15.25 1.16 5.99
C ILE A 166 14.36 0.03 5.49
N VAL A 167 14.12 -0.95 6.36
CA VAL A 167 13.29 -2.11 6.05
C VAL A 167 11.91 -1.94 6.68
N MET A 168 10.86 -2.10 5.87
CA MET A 168 9.49 -1.99 6.36
C MET A 168 8.55 -2.89 5.56
N LYS A 169 7.74 -3.69 6.28
CA LYS A 169 6.60 -4.36 5.65
C LYS A 169 5.65 -3.31 5.09
N HIS A 170 5.31 -3.44 3.82
CA HIS A 170 4.39 -2.57 3.12
C HIS A 170 3.04 -3.26 2.93
N TRP A 171 2.29 -2.92 1.92
CA TRP A 171 0.98 -3.49 1.64
C TRP A 171 1.07 -4.94 1.16
N ARG A 172 -0.07 -5.61 1.18
CA ARG A 172 -0.23 -6.98 0.70
C ARG A 172 -1.42 -7.04 -0.24
N GLN A 173 -1.33 -7.92 -1.24
CA GLN A 173 -2.43 -8.23 -2.14
C GLN A 173 -2.67 -9.73 -2.21
N ASP A 174 -3.92 -10.11 -1.99
CA ASP A 174 -4.39 -11.49 -2.08
C ASP A 174 -5.29 -11.64 -3.29
N TRP A 175 -4.99 -12.65 -4.08
CA TRP A 175 -5.71 -13.00 -5.29
C TRP A 175 -6.44 -14.31 -5.10
N GLN A 176 -7.76 -14.36 -5.42
CA GLN A 176 -8.54 -15.59 -5.31
C GLN A 176 -9.44 -15.78 -6.53
N TYR A 177 -9.37 -16.98 -7.12
CA TYR A 177 -10.16 -17.34 -8.29
C TYR A 177 -11.62 -17.59 -7.91
N GLN A 178 -12.55 -16.97 -8.65
CA GLN A 178 -14.01 -17.12 -8.50
C GLN A 178 -14.54 -16.95 -7.07
N LYS A 179 -13.89 -16.11 -6.27
CA LYS A 179 -14.34 -15.75 -4.92
C LYS A 179 -15.74 -15.12 -4.98
N ARG A 180 -16.65 -15.58 -4.12
CA ARG A 180 -18.04 -15.11 -4.13
C ARG A 180 -18.36 -14.08 -3.06
N THR A 181 -17.69 -14.13 -1.95
CA THR A 181 -17.92 -13.20 -0.83
C THR A 181 -16.73 -12.28 -0.71
N HIS A 182 -16.94 -10.98 -0.92
CA HIS A 182 -15.94 -9.94 -0.84
C HIS A 182 -16.17 -9.10 0.41
N PHE A 183 -15.10 -8.63 1.03
CA PHE A 183 -15.14 -7.72 2.17
C PHE A 183 -14.79 -6.32 1.70
N VAL A 184 -15.82 -5.50 1.48
CA VAL A 184 -15.71 -4.22 0.80
C VAL A 184 -15.88 -3.06 1.76
N TYR A 185 -15.17 -1.98 1.52
CA TYR A 185 -15.33 -0.74 2.26
C TYR A 185 -16.70 -0.12 1.98
N ALA A 186 -17.38 0.30 3.04
CA ALA A 186 -18.74 0.84 2.99
C ALA A 186 -18.82 2.33 3.40
N GLY A 187 -17.67 2.98 3.59
CA GLY A 187 -17.61 4.33 4.16
C GLY A 187 -17.52 4.31 5.70
N TYR A 188 -17.26 5.46 6.31
CA TYR A 188 -17.26 5.67 7.77
C TYR A 188 -16.47 4.62 8.57
N ALA A 189 -15.26 4.27 8.05
CA ALA A 189 -14.40 3.25 8.63
C ALA A 189 -15.03 1.84 8.75
N SER A 190 -16.08 1.55 7.98
CA SER A 190 -16.79 0.27 8.00
C SER A 190 -16.54 -0.55 6.75
N TRP A 191 -16.51 -1.86 6.91
CA TRP A 191 -16.41 -2.87 5.84
C TRP A 191 -17.53 -3.88 5.98
N ASN A 192 -18.13 -4.28 4.85
CA ASN A 192 -19.25 -5.21 4.82
C ASN A 192 -18.96 -6.39 3.89
N LYS A 193 -19.48 -7.57 4.25
CA LYS A 193 -19.51 -8.70 3.33
C LYS A 193 -20.53 -8.45 2.22
N GLN A 194 -20.07 -8.60 0.97
CA GLN A 194 -20.94 -8.58 -0.20
C GLN A 194 -20.82 -9.89 -0.97
N ARG A 195 -21.94 -10.55 -1.18
CA ARG A 195 -21.99 -11.82 -1.88
C ARG A 195 -22.40 -11.64 -3.33
N GLN A 196 -21.57 -12.13 -4.24
CA GLN A 196 -21.80 -12.12 -5.68
C GLN A 196 -22.48 -13.42 -6.16
N ALA A 197 -23.29 -13.31 -7.23
CA ALA A 197 -23.82 -14.48 -7.89
C ALA A 197 -22.68 -15.29 -8.57
N ARG A 198 -22.80 -16.62 -8.60
CA ARG A 198 -21.78 -17.48 -9.21
C ARG A 198 -21.46 -17.08 -10.67
N LYS A 199 -22.50 -16.70 -11.45
CA LYS A 199 -22.35 -16.26 -12.83
C LYS A 199 -21.51 -14.98 -12.98
N THR A 200 -21.58 -14.07 -11.99
CA THR A 200 -20.84 -12.80 -11.98
C THR A 200 -19.35 -13.02 -11.82
N VAL A 201 -18.95 -13.93 -10.95
CA VAL A 201 -17.53 -14.20 -10.64
C VAL A 201 -16.91 -15.31 -11.45
N LYS A 202 -17.65 -15.91 -12.39
CA LYS A 202 -17.14 -16.99 -13.25
C LYS A 202 -15.96 -16.49 -14.10
N GLY A 203 -14.81 -17.14 -13.98
CA GLY A 203 -13.57 -16.79 -14.69
C GLY A 203 -12.97 -15.45 -14.24
N THR A 204 -13.22 -15.04 -13.00
CA THR A 204 -12.61 -13.83 -12.43
C THR A 204 -11.62 -14.17 -11.33
N TRP A 205 -10.66 -13.28 -11.11
CA TRP A 205 -9.86 -13.22 -9.91
C TRP A 205 -10.29 -12.02 -9.08
N SER A 206 -10.48 -12.19 -7.77
CA SER A 206 -10.57 -11.06 -6.85
C SER A 206 -9.18 -10.60 -6.45
N GLN A 207 -9.03 -9.31 -6.19
CA GLN A 207 -7.89 -8.72 -5.51
C GLN A 207 -8.38 -8.10 -4.21
N ALA A 208 -7.91 -8.61 -3.07
CA ALA A 208 -8.06 -7.98 -1.78
C ALA A 208 -6.75 -7.28 -1.41
N VAL A 209 -6.83 -6.00 -1.10
CA VAL A 209 -5.68 -5.17 -0.71
C VAL A 209 -5.73 -4.92 0.79
N PHE A 210 -4.59 -5.14 1.44
CA PHE A 210 -4.41 -4.98 2.87
C PHE A 210 -3.36 -3.92 3.17
N GLN A 211 -3.55 -3.23 4.29
CA GLN A 211 -2.63 -2.21 4.77
C GLN A 211 -1.35 -2.83 5.37
N VAL A 212 -0.46 -2.00 5.85
CA VAL A 212 0.83 -2.42 6.43
C VAL A 212 0.68 -3.32 7.67
N ASP A 213 -0.45 -3.26 8.37
CA ASP A 213 -0.82 -4.06 9.54
C ASP A 213 -1.76 -5.23 9.20
N ASP A 214 -1.88 -5.56 7.93
CA ASP A 214 -2.79 -6.57 7.37
C ASP A 214 -4.28 -6.30 7.60
N SER A 215 -4.67 -5.10 8.08
CA SER A 215 -6.07 -4.70 8.09
C SER A 215 -6.62 -4.56 6.65
N PRO A 216 -7.89 -4.89 6.40
CA PRO A 216 -8.49 -4.76 5.09
C PRO A 216 -8.49 -3.30 4.63
N ARG A 217 -8.20 -3.08 3.36
CA ARG A 217 -8.30 -1.76 2.74
C ARG A 217 -9.47 -1.70 1.77
N TYR A 218 -9.43 -2.53 0.73
CA TYR A 218 -10.52 -2.71 -0.23
C TYR A 218 -10.39 -4.05 -0.93
N GLU A 219 -11.48 -4.51 -1.49
CA GLU A 219 -11.52 -5.71 -2.33
C GLU A 219 -12.37 -5.47 -3.57
N SER A 220 -11.97 -6.05 -4.69
CA SER A 220 -12.74 -6.10 -5.94
C SER A 220 -12.40 -7.35 -6.72
N PHE A 221 -13.12 -7.60 -7.82
CA PHE A 221 -12.91 -8.73 -8.71
C PHE A 221 -12.93 -8.29 -10.17
N GLY A 222 -12.27 -9.04 -11.02
CA GLY A 222 -12.18 -8.75 -12.44
C GLY A 222 -11.63 -9.92 -13.23
N LYS A 223 -11.49 -9.73 -14.52
CA LYS A 223 -10.93 -10.75 -15.44
C LYS A 223 -9.58 -10.31 -15.94
N TRP A 224 -8.69 -11.28 -16.05
CA TRP A 224 -7.51 -11.14 -16.87
C TRP A 224 -7.88 -11.23 -18.34
N GLN A 225 -7.17 -10.47 -19.14
CA GLN A 225 -7.23 -10.46 -20.61
C GLN A 225 -5.81 -10.66 -21.14
N HIS A 226 -5.64 -11.59 -22.06
CA HIS A 226 -4.34 -11.97 -22.63
C HIS A 226 -4.41 -11.81 -24.15
N ASP A 227 -3.98 -10.64 -24.63
CA ASP A 227 -4.01 -10.27 -26.04
C ASP A 227 -2.58 -10.08 -26.57
N ALA A 228 -2.15 -10.89 -27.51
CA ALA A 228 -0.78 -10.87 -28.03
C ALA A 228 0.25 -10.91 -26.88
N ASN A 229 1.04 -9.86 -26.71
CA ASN A 229 2.06 -9.73 -25.65
C ASN A 229 1.58 -8.93 -24.42
N ILE A 230 0.28 -8.65 -24.30
CA ILE A 230 -0.31 -7.89 -23.19
C ILE A 230 -1.11 -8.83 -22.29
N SER A 231 -0.84 -8.78 -21.01
CA SER A 231 -1.65 -9.42 -19.98
C SER A 231 -2.11 -8.36 -19.00
N SER A 232 -3.41 -8.09 -18.92
CA SER A 232 -3.96 -7.10 -18.01
C SER A 232 -5.23 -7.59 -17.32
N TRP A 233 -5.39 -7.14 -16.07
CA TRP A 233 -6.58 -7.37 -15.27
C TRP A 233 -7.24 -6.04 -14.94
N ILE A 234 -8.57 -5.98 -15.00
CA ILE A 234 -9.35 -4.80 -14.67
C ILE A 234 -10.40 -5.16 -13.65
N SER A 235 -10.44 -4.45 -12.53
CA SER A 235 -11.43 -4.65 -11.48
C SER A 235 -12.79 -4.08 -11.82
N ALA A 236 -13.84 -4.63 -11.21
CA ALA A 236 -15.08 -3.90 -11.00
C ALA A 236 -14.83 -2.68 -10.09
N LYS A 237 -15.73 -1.69 -10.15
CA LYS A 237 -15.72 -0.56 -9.22
C LYS A 237 -15.82 -1.03 -7.78
N THR A 238 -15.06 -0.38 -6.89
CA THR A 238 -15.12 -0.61 -5.45
C THR A 238 -14.84 0.69 -4.69
N TRP A 239 -15.37 0.79 -3.49
CA TRP A 239 -15.06 1.87 -2.58
C TRP A 239 -13.77 1.59 -1.82
N ARG A 240 -13.01 2.66 -1.53
CA ARG A 240 -11.74 2.64 -0.81
C ARG A 240 -11.72 3.74 0.22
N PRO A 241 -11.14 3.51 1.42
CA PRO A 241 -10.90 4.57 2.38
C PRO A 241 -9.93 5.61 1.79
N VAL A 242 -10.13 6.86 2.20
CA VAL A 242 -9.23 7.97 1.83
C VAL A 242 -7.80 7.60 2.17
N PRO A 243 -6.87 7.64 1.19
CA PRO A 243 -5.48 7.26 1.41
C PRO A 243 -4.75 8.31 2.26
N ARG A 244 -3.68 7.88 2.94
CA ARG A 244 -2.90 8.76 3.82
C ARG A 244 -2.38 10.01 3.09
N ARG A 245 -1.95 9.88 1.84
CA ARG A 245 -1.48 11.01 1.02
C ARG A 245 -2.50 12.13 0.85
N GLU A 246 -3.78 11.80 0.98
CA GLU A 246 -4.91 12.74 0.87
C GLU A 246 -5.42 13.19 2.24
N SER A 247 -5.70 12.25 3.16
CA SER A 247 -6.24 12.56 4.48
C SER A 247 -5.33 13.45 5.35
N SER A 248 -4.07 13.64 4.93
CA SER A 248 -3.14 14.57 5.59
C SER A 248 -3.24 16.00 5.08
N VAL A 249 -3.96 16.27 3.99
CA VAL A 249 -3.99 17.58 3.31
C VAL A 249 -5.40 18.05 2.96
N ARG A 250 -6.41 17.16 2.99
CA ARG A 250 -7.80 17.51 2.74
C ARG A 250 -8.76 16.53 3.42
N ASP A 251 -9.97 17.01 3.73
CA ASP A 251 -11.03 16.30 4.43
C ASP A 251 -12.41 16.46 3.77
N ASP A 252 -12.46 17.01 2.56
CA ASP A 252 -13.65 17.39 1.82
C ASP A 252 -14.32 16.23 1.06
N TYR A 253 -13.79 15.00 1.18
CA TYR A 253 -14.41 13.77 0.68
C TYR A 253 -14.08 12.57 1.57
N GLN A 254 -14.90 11.51 1.53
CA GLN A 254 -14.80 10.38 2.46
C GLN A 254 -14.43 9.06 1.77
N VAL A 255 -14.62 8.96 0.47
CA VAL A 255 -14.44 7.71 -0.28
C VAL A 255 -13.74 7.98 -1.61
N LEU A 256 -12.84 7.08 -2.00
CA LEU A 256 -12.45 6.92 -3.40
C LEU A 256 -13.27 5.76 -3.99
N GLU A 257 -14.15 6.06 -4.96
CA GLU A 257 -14.78 5.03 -5.79
C GLU A 257 -13.96 4.84 -7.05
N GLY A 258 -13.46 3.62 -7.28
CA GLY A 258 -12.61 3.45 -8.45
C GLY A 258 -12.38 2.02 -8.90
N THR A 259 -11.63 1.91 -9.98
CA THR A 259 -11.16 0.67 -10.59
C THR A 259 -9.64 0.59 -10.55
N ASN A 260 -9.12 -0.64 -10.52
CA ASN A 260 -7.69 -0.93 -10.75
C ASN A 260 -7.52 -1.64 -12.08
N ARG A 261 -6.43 -1.30 -12.77
CA ARG A 261 -5.89 -2.10 -13.86
C ARG A 261 -4.47 -2.53 -13.49
N HIS A 262 -4.18 -3.83 -13.57
CA HIS A 262 -2.82 -4.37 -13.50
C HIS A 262 -2.40 -4.80 -14.90
N THR A 263 -1.24 -4.35 -15.35
CA THR A 263 -0.68 -4.74 -16.65
C THR A 263 0.72 -5.28 -16.44
N ILE A 264 0.95 -6.52 -16.91
CA ILE A 264 2.25 -7.17 -16.81
C ILE A 264 3.09 -6.80 -18.02
N LEU A 265 4.30 -6.35 -17.77
CA LEU A 265 5.27 -5.89 -18.77
C LEU A 265 6.47 -6.85 -18.84
N PRO A 266 7.25 -6.84 -19.92
CA PRO A 266 8.49 -7.64 -20.00
C PRO A 266 9.45 -7.37 -18.83
N THR A 267 9.54 -6.12 -18.36
CA THR A 267 10.50 -5.67 -17.34
C THR A 267 9.84 -5.23 -16.04
N GLY A 268 8.59 -5.61 -15.78
CA GLY A 268 7.89 -5.24 -14.56
C GLY A 268 6.37 -5.29 -14.70
N TRP A 269 5.69 -4.41 -14.00
CA TRP A 269 4.24 -4.27 -14.08
C TRP A 269 3.79 -2.87 -13.66
N VAL A 270 2.57 -2.53 -14.05
CA VAL A 270 1.95 -1.24 -13.71
C VAL A 270 0.58 -1.48 -13.10
N GLN A 271 0.29 -0.77 -12.03
CA GLN A 271 -1.07 -0.58 -11.53
C GLN A 271 -1.54 0.82 -11.90
N GLU A 272 -2.64 0.88 -12.63
CA GLU A 272 -3.37 2.10 -12.91
C GLU A 272 -4.62 2.16 -12.04
N GLU A 273 -4.93 3.34 -11.52
CA GLU A 273 -6.12 3.61 -10.73
C GLU A 273 -6.93 4.73 -11.38
N GLU A 274 -8.23 4.50 -11.57
CA GLU A 274 -9.18 5.54 -11.94
C GLU A 274 -10.15 5.75 -10.78
N ASN A 275 -9.99 6.86 -10.08
CA ASN A 275 -10.66 7.13 -8.82
C ASN A 275 -11.56 8.37 -8.92
N MET A 276 -12.77 8.24 -8.39
CA MET A 276 -13.69 9.35 -8.16
C MET A 276 -13.68 9.71 -6.67
N LYS A 277 -13.45 10.97 -6.33
CA LYS A 277 -13.53 11.47 -4.96
C LYS A 277 -15.01 11.69 -4.63
N LEU A 278 -15.52 10.87 -3.72
CA LEU A 278 -16.95 10.81 -3.39
C LEU A 278 -17.21 11.41 -2.02
N VAL A 279 -18.12 12.37 -1.98
CA VAL A 279 -18.63 12.97 -0.75
C VAL A 279 -19.85 12.17 -0.31
N LEU A 280 -19.81 11.63 0.91
CA LEU A 280 -20.95 10.95 1.52
C LEU A 280 -21.86 11.97 2.22
N ALA A 281 -23.17 11.69 2.22
CA ALA A 281 -24.08 12.38 3.12
C ALA A 281 -23.66 12.16 4.59
N GLU A 282 -24.08 13.05 5.50
CA GLU A 282 -23.83 12.83 6.93
C GLU A 282 -24.42 11.48 7.37
N ALA A 283 -23.72 10.81 8.27
CA ALA A 283 -24.17 9.52 8.79
C ALA A 283 -25.56 9.65 9.42
N GLY A 284 -26.51 8.85 8.93
CA GLY A 284 -27.91 8.91 9.36
C GLY A 284 -28.78 9.97 8.66
N SER A 285 -28.24 10.72 7.69
CA SER A 285 -29.01 11.63 6.85
C SER A 285 -29.89 10.84 5.86
N SER A 286 -31.13 11.30 5.65
CA SER A 286 -32.04 10.75 4.62
C SER A 286 -31.73 11.24 3.19
N ASN A 287 -30.73 12.09 3.01
CA ASN A 287 -30.31 12.58 1.70
C ASN A 287 -29.30 11.60 1.08
N ASP A 288 -29.80 10.66 0.29
CA ASP A 288 -29.02 9.68 -0.47
C ASP A 288 -28.26 10.26 -1.67
N THR A 289 -28.13 11.57 -1.78
CA THR A 289 -27.47 12.20 -2.93
C THR A 289 -25.96 12.15 -2.74
N LEU A 290 -25.33 11.13 -3.31
CA LEU A 290 -23.88 11.06 -3.42
C LEU A 290 -23.37 12.14 -4.37
N SER A 291 -22.33 12.85 -3.97
CA SER A 291 -21.74 13.94 -4.74
C SER A 291 -20.30 13.65 -5.10
N TYR A 292 -19.97 13.69 -6.37
CA TYR A 292 -18.60 13.57 -6.83
C TYR A 292 -17.89 14.92 -6.82
N LEU A 293 -16.76 14.99 -6.17
CA LEU A 293 -15.94 16.19 -6.06
C LEU A 293 -14.97 16.32 -7.23
N ALA A 294 -14.24 15.24 -7.52
CA ALA A 294 -13.20 15.24 -8.55
C ALA A 294 -12.88 13.83 -9.03
N LYS A 295 -12.15 13.77 -10.15
CA LYS A 295 -11.52 12.55 -10.66
C LYS A 295 -10.00 12.62 -10.48
N GLU A 296 -9.43 11.52 -9.99
CA GLU A 296 -7.99 11.31 -9.84
C GLU A 296 -7.56 10.10 -10.67
N LEU A 297 -6.44 10.23 -11.36
CA LEU A 297 -5.71 9.11 -11.96
C LEU A 297 -4.49 8.80 -11.11
N GLY A 298 -4.26 7.51 -10.88
CA GLY A 298 -3.08 7.00 -10.19
C GLY A 298 -2.30 6.02 -11.05
N VAL A 299 -0.98 6.07 -10.98
CA VAL A 299 -0.09 5.09 -11.60
C VAL A 299 0.95 4.67 -10.58
N ALA A 300 1.00 3.37 -10.28
CA ALA A 300 2.11 2.75 -9.57
C ALA A 300 2.90 1.90 -10.57
N ARG A 301 4.15 2.32 -10.86
CA ARG A 301 5.01 1.63 -11.82
C ARG A 301 6.08 0.86 -11.08
N TYR A 302 6.09 -0.45 -11.27
CA TYR A 302 7.03 -1.41 -10.73
C TYR A 302 8.02 -1.80 -11.83
N GLU A 303 9.21 -1.20 -11.80
CA GLU A 303 10.29 -1.47 -12.75
C GLU A 303 11.30 -2.41 -12.09
N ARG A 304 11.58 -3.54 -12.72
CA ARG A 304 12.53 -4.51 -12.17
C ARG A 304 13.93 -3.92 -12.09
N ILE A 305 14.58 -4.22 -10.98
CA ILE A 305 15.96 -3.78 -10.73
C ILE A 305 16.89 -4.94 -10.46
N ILE A 306 18.17 -4.72 -10.72
CA ILE A 306 19.29 -5.59 -10.39
C ILE A 306 20.27 -4.81 -9.50
N GLU A 307 21.21 -5.53 -8.88
CA GLU A 307 22.32 -4.94 -8.09
C GLU A 307 21.87 -4.11 -6.86
N HIS A 308 20.64 -4.33 -6.38
CA HIS A 308 20.15 -3.73 -5.15
C HIS A 308 20.21 -4.74 -4.01
N ASP A 309 20.69 -4.32 -2.84
CA ASP A 309 20.78 -5.20 -1.67
C ASP A 309 19.43 -5.31 -0.95
N PHE A 310 18.76 -6.45 -1.10
CA PHE A 310 17.51 -6.79 -0.41
C PHE A 310 17.73 -7.67 0.84
N SER A 311 18.97 -7.96 1.23
CA SER A 311 19.27 -8.88 2.33
C SER A 311 18.59 -8.51 3.66
N GLY A 312 18.49 -7.22 3.97
CA GLY A 312 17.75 -6.74 5.14
C GLY A 312 16.23 -7.07 5.08
N GLY A 313 15.66 -7.01 3.89
CA GLY A 313 14.28 -7.42 3.65
C GLY A 313 14.07 -8.92 3.77
N ASP A 314 14.99 -9.72 3.23
CA ASP A 314 14.99 -11.17 3.36
C ASP A 314 15.09 -11.60 4.83
N GLU A 315 15.99 -10.99 5.59
CA GLU A 315 16.15 -11.26 7.03
C GLU A 315 14.88 -10.91 7.80
N TYR A 316 14.35 -9.71 7.58
CA TYR A 316 13.10 -9.27 8.21
C TYR A 316 11.96 -10.24 7.91
N TRP A 317 11.74 -10.58 6.63
CA TRP A 317 10.64 -11.45 6.22
C TRP A 317 10.82 -12.87 6.75
N ASN A 318 11.99 -13.46 6.63
CA ASN A 318 12.27 -14.82 7.10
C ASN A 318 12.04 -14.97 8.61
N LYS A 319 12.38 -13.97 9.41
CA LYS A 319 12.20 -14.00 10.87
C LYS A 319 10.76 -13.68 11.29
N SER A 320 10.07 -12.79 10.59
CA SER A 320 8.75 -12.29 11.00
C SER A 320 7.57 -12.92 10.25
N MET A 321 7.78 -13.67 9.15
CA MET A 321 6.71 -14.19 8.30
C MET A 321 5.69 -15.05 9.05
N ARG A 322 6.12 -15.80 10.08
CA ARG A 322 5.21 -16.62 10.91
C ARG A 322 4.28 -15.74 11.75
N TYR A 323 4.82 -14.70 12.38
CA TYR A 323 4.02 -13.72 13.11
C TYR A 323 2.99 -13.05 12.19
N TRP A 324 3.42 -12.58 11.01
CA TRP A 324 2.51 -11.98 10.04
C TRP A 324 1.48 -12.97 9.48
N ALA A 325 1.79 -14.25 9.40
CA ALA A 325 0.81 -15.28 9.07
C ALA A 325 -0.27 -15.36 10.15
N ASP A 326 0.10 -15.31 11.43
CA ASP A 326 -0.86 -15.32 12.55
C ASP A 326 -1.70 -14.03 12.61
N VAL A 327 -1.13 -12.87 12.29
CA VAL A 327 -1.89 -11.61 12.10
C VAL A 327 -2.96 -11.78 11.02
N ARG A 328 -2.59 -12.35 9.86
CA ARG A 328 -3.53 -12.63 8.77
C ARG A 328 -4.62 -13.61 9.17
N ASP A 329 -4.27 -14.66 9.93
CA ASP A 329 -5.22 -15.66 10.41
C ASP A 329 -6.24 -15.04 11.38
N VAL A 330 -5.81 -14.16 12.27
CA VAL A 330 -6.71 -13.43 13.18
C VAL A 330 -7.65 -12.53 12.39
N TRP A 331 -7.15 -11.74 11.43
CA TRP A 331 -8.00 -10.93 10.56
C TRP A 331 -8.99 -11.79 9.77
N LYS A 332 -8.54 -12.90 9.19
CA LYS A 332 -9.38 -13.83 8.43
C LYS A 332 -10.51 -14.39 9.29
N THR A 333 -10.21 -14.70 10.54
CA THR A 333 -11.21 -15.20 11.50
C THR A 333 -12.23 -14.11 11.83
N LEU A 334 -11.80 -12.90 12.18
CA LEU A 334 -12.69 -11.77 12.46
C LEU A 334 -13.60 -11.45 11.27
N ILE A 335 -13.03 -11.40 10.06
CA ILE A 335 -13.83 -11.19 8.84
C ILE A 335 -14.80 -12.35 8.59
N ALA A 336 -14.44 -13.59 8.92
CA ALA A 336 -15.33 -14.73 8.74
C ALA A 336 -16.52 -14.72 9.72
N GLU A 337 -16.29 -14.32 10.97
CA GLU A 337 -17.26 -14.31 12.05
C GLU A 337 -18.28 -13.16 11.96
N HIS A 338 -17.93 -12.03 11.33
CA HIS A 338 -18.74 -10.82 11.31
C HIS A 338 -19.10 -10.40 9.89
N ASP A 339 -20.33 -9.98 9.67
CA ASP A 339 -20.80 -9.47 8.36
C ASP A 339 -20.38 -8.02 8.14
N THR A 340 -20.20 -7.27 9.24
CA THR A 340 -19.75 -5.87 9.25
C THR A 340 -18.69 -5.69 10.33
N LEU A 341 -17.61 -4.96 10.00
CA LEU A 341 -16.61 -4.51 10.96
C LEU A 341 -16.38 -3.01 10.77
N THR A 342 -16.35 -2.27 11.88
CA THR A 342 -15.81 -0.90 11.89
C THR A 342 -14.37 -0.95 12.40
N ILE A 343 -13.43 -0.40 11.64
CA ILE A 343 -11.99 -0.49 11.90
C ILE A 343 -11.40 0.91 11.97
N HIS A 344 -10.97 1.31 13.16
CA HIS A 344 -10.36 2.60 13.41
C HIS A 344 -8.84 2.53 13.22
N LYS A 345 -8.29 3.39 12.37
CA LYS A 345 -6.83 3.50 12.15
C LYS A 345 -6.07 3.98 13.38
N LYS A 346 -6.78 4.62 14.32
CA LYS A 346 -6.21 5.23 15.51
C LYS A 346 -7.16 5.10 16.69
N HIS A 347 -6.61 4.70 17.84
CA HIS A 347 -7.32 4.75 19.13
C HIS A 347 -6.50 5.59 20.09
N SER A 348 -7.14 6.60 20.73
CA SER A 348 -6.45 7.62 21.55
C SER A 348 -5.33 8.31 20.73
N GLN A 349 -4.07 8.18 21.11
CA GLN A 349 -2.93 8.75 20.37
C GLN A 349 -2.14 7.71 19.57
N GLN A 350 -2.54 6.44 19.60
CA GLN A 350 -1.80 5.34 18.99
C GLN A 350 -2.41 4.92 17.65
N TYR A 351 -1.59 4.79 16.63
CA TYR A 351 -1.98 4.17 15.37
C TYR A 351 -1.95 2.65 15.48
N MET A 352 -2.92 1.99 14.87
CA MET A 352 -3.08 0.53 14.93
C MET A 352 -1.83 -0.23 14.46
N PHE A 353 -1.15 0.22 13.41
CA PHE A 353 0.03 -0.46 12.89
C PHE A 353 1.23 -0.49 13.86
N MET A 354 1.32 0.48 14.79
CA MET A 354 2.52 0.64 15.65
C MET A 354 2.82 -0.57 16.53
N PRO A 355 1.88 -1.12 17.32
CA PRO A 355 2.15 -2.29 18.14
C PRO A 355 2.51 -3.52 17.31
N PHE A 356 1.91 -3.70 16.13
CA PHE A 356 2.26 -4.81 15.23
C PHE A 356 3.69 -4.75 14.72
N PHE A 357 4.14 -3.55 14.34
CA PHE A 357 5.52 -3.34 13.91
C PHE A 357 6.51 -3.52 15.06
N SER A 358 6.19 -3.01 16.25
CA SER A 358 7.03 -3.21 17.44
C SER A 358 7.21 -4.69 17.77
N GLN A 359 6.14 -5.48 17.72
CA GLN A 359 6.20 -6.91 17.98
C GLN A 359 6.96 -7.66 16.88
N ALA A 360 6.73 -7.32 15.61
CA ALA A 360 7.48 -7.90 14.50
C ALA A 360 8.99 -7.60 14.63
N GLN A 361 9.36 -6.36 15.00
CA GLN A 361 10.75 -5.98 15.20
C GLN A 361 11.41 -6.73 16.36
N ALA A 362 10.72 -6.87 17.48
CA ALA A 362 11.22 -7.65 18.62
C ALA A 362 11.56 -9.10 18.22
N ILE A 363 10.70 -9.72 17.38
CA ILE A 363 10.97 -11.07 16.84
C ILE A 363 12.20 -11.06 15.91
N VAL A 364 12.34 -10.05 15.08
CA VAL A 364 13.51 -9.89 14.18
C VAL A 364 14.78 -9.73 15.00
N ASP A 365 14.72 -9.01 16.13
CA ASP A 365 15.82 -8.78 17.06
C ASP A 365 16.15 -10.01 17.95
N GLY A 366 15.35 -11.08 17.85
CA GLY A 366 15.63 -12.38 18.47
C GLY A 366 14.73 -12.76 19.63
N GLU A 367 13.63 -12.03 19.89
CA GLU A 367 12.64 -12.50 20.87
C GLU A 367 11.92 -13.77 20.36
N PRO A 368 11.76 -14.76 21.22
CA PRO A 368 11.08 -16.00 20.83
C PRO A 368 9.60 -15.75 20.56
N TYR A 369 9.10 -16.31 19.48
CA TYR A 369 7.68 -16.20 19.09
C TYR A 369 6.96 -17.54 19.23
N ASN A 370 5.85 -17.55 19.96
CA ASN A 370 4.91 -18.67 20.06
C ASN A 370 3.60 -18.31 19.35
N SER A 371 3.21 -19.09 18.36
CA SER A 371 2.04 -18.80 17.50
C SER A 371 0.70 -18.90 18.26
N GLU A 372 0.56 -19.80 19.22
CA GLU A 372 -0.69 -19.95 19.99
C GLU A 372 -0.93 -18.74 20.90
N GLN A 373 0.06 -18.35 21.68
CA GLN A 373 0.00 -17.13 22.49
C GLN A 373 -0.09 -15.89 21.60
N GLY A 374 0.70 -15.82 20.53
CA GLY A 374 0.74 -14.69 19.61
C GLY A 374 -0.62 -14.36 18.98
N LYS A 375 -1.43 -15.36 18.61
CA LYS A 375 -2.79 -15.12 18.12
C LYS A 375 -3.72 -14.52 19.17
N THR A 376 -3.52 -14.87 20.43
CA THR A 376 -4.25 -14.26 21.56
C THR A 376 -3.83 -12.81 21.73
N ASP A 377 -2.52 -12.55 21.78
CA ASP A 377 -1.96 -11.21 21.93
C ASP A 377 -2.38 -10.28 20.76
N ILE A 378 -2.38 -10.79 19.53
CA ILE A 378 -2.84 -10.07 18.34
C ILE A 378 -4.32 -9.68 18.47
N ARG A 379 -5.19 -10.57 18.96
CA ARG A 379 -6.60 -10.25 19.20
C ARG A 379 -6.77 -9.14 20.23
N GLU A 380 -6.01 -9.20 21.32
CA GLU A 380 -6.01 -8.16 22.35
C GLU A 380 -5.53 -6.81 21.80
N LEU A 381 -4.48 -6.83 20.99
CA LEU A 381 -3.97 -5.61 20.31
C LEU A 381 -5.01 -4.99 19.37
N LEU A 382 -5.83 -5.78 18.69
CA LEU A 382 -6.86 -5.32 17.77
C LEU A 382 -8.11 -4.76 18.48
N THR A 383 -8.43 -5.27 19.68
CA THR A 383 -9.68 -4.95 20.39
C THR A 383 -9.98 -3.45 20.49
N PRO A 384 -9.03 -2.54 20.83
CA PRO A 384 -9.32 -1.11 20.92
C PRO A 384 -9.64 -0.43 19.58
N PHE A 385 -9.31 -1.07 18.47
CA PHE A 385 -9.44 -0.50 17.12
C PHE A 385 -10.63 -1.04 16.31
N ILE A 386 -11.35 -2.02 16.86
CA ILE A 386 -12.44 -2.72 16.15
C ILE A 386 -13.75 -2.59 16.93
N GLU A 387 -14.80 -2.23 16.22
CA GLU A 387 -16.17 -2.35 16.69
C GLU A 387 -16.86 -3.49 15.94
N LEU A 388 -17.37 -4.45 16.69
CA LEU A 388 -18.10 -5.62 16.20
C LEU A 388 -19.59 -5.27 16.14
N ASN A 389 -20.20 -5.22 14.95
CA ASN A 389 -21.60 -4.89 14.71
C ASN A 389 -22.37 -6.11 14.21
#